data_83b2b7aeec5d157dc4383f95e0b4fdee
#
_entry.id   83b2b7aeec5d157dc4383f95e0b4fdee
#
_cell.length_a   1.000
_cell.length_b   1.000
_cell.length_c   1.000
_cell.angle_alpha   90.00
_cell.angle_beta   90.00
_cell.angle_gamma   90.00
#
_symmetry.space_group_name_H-M   'P 1'
#
loop_
_entity.id
_entity.type
_entity.pdbx_description
1 polymer ?
#
loop_
_entity_poly.entity_id
_entity_poly.type
_entity_poly.pdbx_seq_one_letter_code
_entity_poly.pdbx_strand_id
1 'polypeptide(L)'
;IADTDPAQRNGGEHFSAVAAHVQNETAQPVGVTVTMTLKTFDFKVITTATQHVVVPAFGVSKALEEDYSSYVQRQPRILITPSAKRVEDDTHHYYDKKDVFVEVVFTYEDGRVQIESDTLVPYKHVELPQSSIHAEVVGNANTYTIALQSNVYTPFVEVDFTDADVILSDNIINLTDDKPRVISFTTEDIINGNFTDATDVKNRLRIRSLRDTY
;
A
#
# COMPACT_ATOMS: atom_id res chain seq x y z
N ILE A 1 4.99 -4.18 -10.31
CA ILE A 1 4.04 -4.85 -9.56
C ILE A 1 2.87 -5.38 -10.40
N ALA A 2 2.15 -4.75 -11.20
CA ALA A 2 1.14 -5.38 -12.06
C ALA A 2 1.75 -5.68 -13.42
N ASP A 3 2.00 -6.95 -13.73
CA ASP A 3 2.36 -7.37 -15.08
C ASP A 3 1.08 -7.40 -15.92
N THR A 4 0.92 -6.42 -16.80
CA THR A 4 -0.19 -6.37 -17.75
C THR A 4 0.29 -7.00 -19.06
N ASP A 5 -0.11 -8.21 -19.35
CA ASP A 5 0.07 -8.83 -20.66
C ASP A 5 -0.48 -7.91 -21.77
N PRO A 6 0.34 -7.40 -22.69
CA PRO A 6 -0.10 -6.50 -23.76
C PRO A 6 -1.15 -7.11 -24.69
N ALA A 7 -1.28 -8.44 -24.74
CA ALA A 7 -2.24 -9.13 -25.60
C ALA A 7 -3.70 -9.02 -25.10
N GLN A 8 -3.92 -8.63 -23.85
CA GLN A 8 -5.27 -8.50 -23.27
C GLN A 8 -5.82 -7.07 -23.28
N ARG A 9 -5.20 -6.11 -23.94
CA ARG A 9 -5.67 -4.71 -24.01
C ARG A 9 -6.97 -4.49 -24.78
N ASN A 10 -7.48 -5.50 -25.46
CA ASN A 10 -8.69 -5.38 -26.28
C ASN A 10 -9.90 -5.99 -25.56
N GLY A 11 -10.56 -5.24 -24.69
CA GLY A 11 -11.87 -5.66 -24.22
C GLY A 11 -12.30 -5.30 -22.81
N GLY A 12 -11.57 -4.50 -22.06
CA GLY A 12 -12.07 -4.01 -20.76
C GLY A 12 -12.22 -5.09 -19.69
N GLU A 13 -11.52 -6.22 -19.79
CA GLU A 13 -11.37 -7.18 -18.71
C GLU A 13 -10.40 -6.60 -17.69
N HIS A 14 -10.91 -6.25 -16.51
CA HIS A 14 -10.10 -5.83 -15.41
C HIS A 14 -9.44 -7.06 -14.79
N PHE A 15 -8.12 -7.03 -14.69
CA PHE A 15 -7.35 -8.12 -14.10
C PHE A 15 -7.72 -8.29 -12.62
N SER A 16 -7.74 -9.54 -12.19
CA SER A 16 -7.87 -9.91 -10.79
C SER A 16 -6.60 -10.53 -10.26
N ALA A 17 -5.60 -10.76 -11.13
CA ALA A 17 -4.33 -11.36 -10.76
C ALA A 17 -3.28 -10.29 -10.43
N VAL A 18 -2.52 -10.52 -9.38
CA VAL A 18 -1.40 -9.69 -8.93
C VAL A 18 -0.18 -10.58 -8.78
N ALA A 19 0.97 -10.14 -9.31
CA ALA A 19 2.24 -10.84 -9.18
C ALA A 19 3.27 -9.95 -8.47
N ALA A 20 3.95 -10.51 -7.48
CA ALA A 20 5.08 -9.89 -6.81
C ALA A 20 6.39 -10.41 -7.40
N HIS A 21 7.26 -9.49 -7.80
CA HIS A 21 8.60 -9.79 -8.28
C HIS A 21 9.63 -9.19 -7.33
N VAL A 22 10.71 -9.92 -7.09
CA VAL A 22 11.84 -9.44 -6.29
C VAL A 22 13.08 -9.40 -7.16
N GLN A 23 13.73 -8.24 -7.18
CA GLN A 23 15.03 -8.04 -7.82
C GLN A 23 16.12 -8.01 -6.75
N ASN A 24 17.16 -8.80 -6.97
CA ASN A 24 18.35 -8.83 -6.13
C ASN A 24 19.51 -8.19 -6.88
N GLU A 25 20.02 -7.06 -6.39
CA GLU A 25 21.14 -6.32 -6.96
C GLU A 25 22.47 -6.66 -6.27
N THR A 26 22.46 -7.62 -5.35
CA THR A 26 23.66 -8.02 -4.61
C THR A 26 24.38 -9.20 -5.23
N ALA A 27 25.65 -9.39 -4.89
CA ALA A 27 26.47 -10.49 -5.36
C ALA A 27 26.21 -11.84 -4.65
N GLN A 28 25.27 -11.87 -3.70
CA GLN A 28 24.87 -13.08 -2.97
C GLN A 28 23.38 -13.35 -3.18
N PRO A 29 22.94 -14.62 -3.20
CA PRO A 29 21.51 -14.93 -3.18
C PRO A 29 20.84 -14.33 -1.94
N VAL A 30 19.57 -13.93 -2.08
CA VAL A 30 18.78 -13.33 -1.00
C VAL A 30 17.50 -14.14 -0.80
N GLY A 31 17.28 -14.62 0.43
CA GLY A 31 16.04 -15.25 0.82
C GLY A 31 15.00 -14.18 1.22
N VAL A 32 13.77 -14.35 0.73
CA VAL A 32 12.66 -13.47 1.05
C VAL A 32 11.36 -14.26 1.17
N THR A 33 10.61 -13.97 2.22
CA THR A 33 9.23 -14.44 2.38
C THR A 33 8.30 -13.34 1.92
N VAL A 34 7.44 -13.65 0.94
CA VAL A 34 6.45 -12.72 0.40
C VAL A 34 5.07 -13.15 0.85
N THR A 35 4.34 -12.23 1.46
CA THR A 35 2.95 -12.41 1.88
C THR A 35 2.08 -11.42 1.11
N MET A 36 1.09 -11.93 0.38
CA MET A 36 0.09 -11.13 -0.32
C MET A 36 -1.26 -11.29 0.38
N THR A 37 -1.88 -10.18 0.72
CA THR A 37 -3.16 -10.15 1.44
C THR A 37 -4.15 -9.26 0.71
N LEU A 38 -5.27 -9.82 0.28
CA LEU A 38 -6.41 -9.03 -0.20
C LEU A 38 -7.19 -8.50 1.01
N LYS A 39 -7.40 -7.20 1.07
CA LYS A 39 -8.09 -6.50 2.17
C LYS A 39 -9.16 -5.56 1.64
N THR A 40 -10.19 -5.30 2.43
CA THR A 40 -11.09 -4.16 2.26
C THR A 40 -10.41 -2.88 2.76
N PHE A 41 -10.94 -1.70 2.38
CA PHE A 41 -10.35 -0.43 2.82
C PHE A 41 -10.45 -0.18 4.34
N ASP A 42 -11.31 -0.88 5.05
CA ASP A 42 -11.37 -0.91 6.52
C ASP A 42 -10.48 -2.00 7.15
N PHE A 43 -9.48 -2.49 6.40
CA PHE A 43 -8.46 -3.45 6.80
C PHE A 43 -8.95 -4.88 7.09
N LYS A 44 -10.19 -5.22 6.77
CA LYS A 44 -10.66 -6.60 6.90
C LYS A 44 -9.94 -7.49 5.90
N VAL A 45 -9.30 -8.54 6.39
CA VAL A 45 -8.64 -9.56 5.58
C VAL A 45 -9.67 -10.44 4.89
N ILE A 46 -9.54 -10.60 3.58
CA ILE A 46 -10.37 -11.46 2.74
C ILE A 46 -9.65 -12.80 2.51
N THR A 47 -8.41 -12.74 2.06
CA THR A 47 -7.56 -13.91 1.86
C THR A 47 -6.09 -13.53 1.96
N THR A 48 -5.24 -14.51 2.25
CA THR A 48 -3.78 -14.34 2.37
C THR A 48 -3.07 -15.53 1.75
N ALA A 49 -2.02 -15.26 1.00
CA ALA A 49 -1.08 -16.26 0.48
C ALA A 49 0.35 -15.88 0.89
N THR A 50 1.19 -16.89 1.12
CA THR A 50 2.58 -16.67 1.51
C THR A 50 3.49 -17.66 0.80
N GLN A 51 4.63 -17.17 0.30
CA GLN A 51 5.66 -17.99 -0.32
C GLN A 51 7.04 -17.51 0.07
N HIS A 52 7.95 -18.46 0.30
CA HIS A 52 9.37 -18.19 0.47
C HIS A 52 10.10 -18.46 -0.85
N VAL A 53 10.98 -17.54 -1.27
CA VAL A 53 11.80 -17.69 -2.47
C VAL A 53 13.24 -17.27 -2.19
N VAL A 54 14.17 -17.89 -2.90
CA VAL A 54 15.57 -17.45 -2.91
C VAL A 54 15.86 -16.81 -4.28
N VAL A 55 16.15 -15.52 -4.27
CA VAL A 55 16.46 -14.75 -5.47
C VAL A 55 17.96 -14.84 -5.74
N PRO A 56 18.39 -15.33 -6.92
CA PRO A 56 19.81 -15.46 -7.23
C PRO A 56 20.51 -14.10 -7.26
N ALA A 57 21.84 -14.14 -7.09
CA ALA A 57 22.66 -12.93 -7.22
C ALA A 57 22.42 -12.24 -8.56
N PHE A 58 22.24 -10.92 -8.54
CA PHE A 58 21.97 -10.08 -9.73
C PHE A 58 20.76 -10.56 -10.56
N GLY A 59 19.80 -11.24 -9.91
CA GLY A 59 18.66 -11.86 -10.59
C GLY A 59 17.33 -11.24 -10.21
N VAL A 60 16.30 -11.66 -10.94
CA VAL A 60 14.90 -11.34 -10.67
C VAL A 60 14.12 -12.65 -10.54
N SER A 61 13.23 -12.74 -9.57
CA SER A 61 12.34 -13.89 -9.39
C SER A 61 10.89 -13.41 -9.21
N LYS A 62 9.96 -14.08 -9.89
CA LYS A 62 8.55 -13.99 -9.51
C LYS A 62 8.38 -14.72 -8.19
N ALA A 63 8.05 -13.96 -7.15
CA ALA A 63 8.01 -14.47 -5.79
C ALA A 63 6.66 -15.06 -5.40
N LEU A 64 5.57 -14.43 -5.87
CA LEU A 64 4.21 -14.91 -5.62
C LEU A 64 3.28 -14.33 -6.69
N GLU A 65 2.26 -15.09 -7.07
CA GLU A 65 1.19 -14.65 -7.96
C GLU A 65 -0.14 -15.21 -7.45
N GLU A 66 -1.14 -14.33 -7.31
CA GLU A 66 -2.48 -14.69 -6.84
C GLU A 66 -3.56 -14.15 -7.79
N ASP A 67 -4.55 -14.98 -8.10
CA ASP A 67 -5.75 -14.60 -8.82
C ASP A 67 -6.94 -14.46 -7.85
N TYR A 68 -7.38 -13.24 -7.68
CA TYR A 68 -8.48 -12.89 -6.77
C TYR A 68 -9.87 -12.95 -7.42
N SER A 69 -10.02 -13.50 -8.64
CA SER A 69 -11.28 -13.56 -9.37
C SER A 69 -12.41 -14.27 -8.61
N SER A 70 -12.06 -15.21 -7.72
CA SER A 70 -13.01 -15.91 -6.86
C SER A 70 -13.52 -15.07 -5.67
N TYR A 71 -12.91 -13.91 -5.40
CA TYR A 71 -13.28 -13.04 -4.27
C TYR A 71 -13.88 -11.71 -4.70
N VAL A 72 -13.64 -11.31 -5.96
CA VAL A 72 -14.05 -9.99 -6.45
C VAL A 72 -14.86 -10.12 -7.73
N GLN A 73 -15.94 -9.36 -7.82
CA GLN A 73 -16.72 -9.23 -9.04
C GLN A 73 -16.58 -7.83 -9.63
N ARG A 74 -16.70 -7.77 -10.95
CA ARG A 74 -17.04 -6.53 -11.63
C ARG A 74 -18.52 -6.27 -11.36
N GLN A 75 -18.90 -5.07 -10.88
CA GLN A 75 -20.31 -4.71 -10.86
C GLN A 75 -20.90 -4.92 -12.25
N PRO A 76 -21.99 -5.72 -12.39
CA PRO A 76 -22.67 -5.81 -13.66
C PRO A 76 -23.08 -4.39 -14.05
N ARG A 77 -22.76 -3.94 -15.26
CA ARG A 77 -23.41 -2.76 -15.83
C ARG A 77 -24.90 -2.98 -15.68
N ILE A 78 -25.55 -2.20 -14.82
CA ILE A 78 -27.00 -2.21 -14.71
C ILE A 78 -27.50 -1.67 -16.04
N LEU A 79 -27.77 -2.59 -16.98
CA LEU A 79 -28.67 -2.30 -18.07
C LEU A 79 -30.02 -2.12 -17.39
N ILE A 80 -30.42 -0.88 -17.19
CA ILE A 80 -31.75 -0.51 -16.71
C ILE A 80 -32.72 -0.89 -17.83
N THR A 81 -33.10 -2.16 -17.85
CA THR A 81 -34.32 -2.60 -18.54
C THR A 81 -35.42 -2.64 -17.50
N PRO A 82 -36.59 -2.01 -17.76
CA PRO A 82 -37.67 -1.86 -16.78
C PRO A 82 -38.26 -3.16 -16.22
N SER A 83 -37.80 -4.31 -16.63
CA SER A 83 -38.37 -5.62 -16.29
C SER A 83 -37.38 -6.64 -15.70
N ALA A 84 -36.16 -6.29 -15.41
CA ALA A 84 -35.20 -7.21 -14.78
C ALA A 84 -35.48 -7.31 -13.27
N LYS A 85 -36.16 -8.35 -12.84
CA LYS A 85 -36.13 -8.79 -11.44
C LYS A 85 -34.65 -9.10 -11.12
N ARG A 86 -34.14 -8.42 -10.09
CA ARG A 86 -32.83 -8.70 -9.48
C ARG A 86 -32.89 -10.14 -8.97
N VAL A 87 -32.18 -11.06 -9.62
CA VAL A 87 -31.91 -12.38 -9.07
C VAL A 87 -30.69 -12.18 -8.17
N GLU A 88 -30.90 -12.02 -6.88
CA GLU A 88 -29.87 -12.11 -5.87
C GLU A 88 -29.48 -13.59 -5.78
N ASP A 89 -28.31 -13.93 -6.31
CA ASP A 89 -27.68 -15.20 -5.99
C ASP A 89 -27.04 -15.06 -4.60
N ASP A 90 -27.79 -15.47 -3.59
CA ASP A 90 -27.48 -15.30 -2.16
C ASP A 90 -26.32 -16.20 -1.68
N THR A 91 -25.64 -16.92 -2.56
CA THR A 91 -24.67 -17.95 -2.16
C THR A 91 -23.22 -17.51 -2.23
N HIS A 92 -22.88 -16.40 -2.90
CA HIS A 92 -21.51 -15.92 -3.01
C HIS A 92 -21.44 -14.42 -2.75
N HIS A 93 -20.83 -14.04 -1.63
CA HIS A 93 -20.50 -12.64 -1.35
C HIS A 93 -19.21 -12.28 -2.08
N TYR A 94 -19.31 -11.50 -3.14
CA TYR A 94 -18.17 -10.93 -3.82
C TYR A 94 -17.96 -9.47 -3.41
N TYR A 95 -16.70 -9.09 -3.28
CA TYR A 95 -16.31 -7.70 -3.06
C TYR A 95 -16.22 -6.96 -4.41
N ASP A 96 -16.56 -5.67 -4.43
CA ASP A 96 -16.26 -4.85 -5.61
C ASP A 96 -14.74 -4.63 -5.68
N LYS A 97 -14.16 -4.73 -6.88
CA LYS A 97 -12.74 -4.46 -7.11
C LYS A 97 -12.31 -3.04 -6.71
N LYS A 98 -13.25 -2.12 -6.63
CA LYS A 98 -13.00 -0.73 -6.23
C LYS A 98 -12.89 -0.53 -4.72
N ASP A 99 -13.35 -1.51 -3.93
CA ASP A 99 -13.46 -1.43 -2.47
C ASP A 99 -12.39 -2.28 -1.77
N VAL A 100 -11.43 -2.80 -2.53
CA VAL A 100 -10.37 -3.67 -2.03
C VAL A 100 -9.01 -3.25 -2.54
N PHE A 101 -7.98 -3.64 -1.81
CA PHE A 101 -6.58 -3.49 -2.20
C PHE A 101 -5.79 -4.75 -1.84
N VAL A 102 -4.65 -4.91 -2.47
CA VAL A 102 -3.68 -5.97 -2.17
C VAL A 102 -2.51 -5.36 -1.41
N GLU A 103 -2.24 -5.88 -0.23
CA GLU A 103 -1.00 -5.61 0.50
C GLU A 103 0.02 -6.68 0.17
N VAL A 104 1.26 -6.29 -0.09
CA VAL A 104 2.39 -7.20 -0.32
C VAL A 104 3.48 -6.88 0.69
N VAL A 105 3.77 -7.85 1.56
CA VAL A 105 4.82 -7.74 2.57
C VAL A 105 6.00 -8.62 2.18
N PHE A 106 7.17 -8.02 2.02
CA PHE A 106 8.44 -8.70 1.78
C PHE A 106 9.22 -8.73 3.09
N THR A 107 9.46 -9.93 3.62
CA THR A 107 10.28 -10.13 4.81
C THR A 107 11.58 -10.82 4.40
N TYR A 108 12.69 -10.11 4.48
CA TYR A 108 14.02 -10.59 4.14
C TYR A 108 14.64 -11.35 5.32
N GLU A 109 15.54 -12.29 5.02
CA GLU A 109 16.24 -13.09 6.05
C GLU A 109 17.13 -12.24 6.98
N ASP A 110 17.54 -11.05 6.55
CA ASP A 110 18.27 -10.09 7.38
C ASP A 110 17.37 -9.26 8.33
N GLY A 111 16.07 -9.51 8.33
CA GLY A 111 15.08 -8.86 9.17
C GLY A 111 14.48 -7.58 8.58
N ARG A 112 14.92 -7.13 7.40
CA ARG A 112 14.27 -6.01 6.72
C ARG A 112 12.85 -6.39 6.31
N VAL A 113 11.94 -5.43 6.39
CA VAL A 113 10.55 -5.57 5.94
C VAL A 113 10.23 -4.43 4.99
N GLN A 114 9.68 -4.76 3.82
CA GLN A 114 9.15 -3.80 2.86
C GLN A 114 7.66 -4.08 2.67
N ILE A 115 6.85 -3.03 2.64
CA ILE A 115 5.40 -3.14 2.46
C ILE A 115 5.01 -2.31 1.25
N GLU A 116 4.37 -2.97 0.30
CA GLU A 116 3.80 -2.37 -0.89
C GLU A 116 2.30 -2.60 -0.92
N SER A 117 1.58 -1.80 -1.69
CA SER A 117 0.17 -2.05 -1.92
C SER A 117 -0.28 -1.50 -3.26
N ASP A 118 -1.32 -2.12 -3.82
CA ASP A 118 -1.95 -1.65 -5.04
C ASP A 118 -3.44 -2.01 -5.04
N THR A 119 -4.21 -1.35 -5.88
CA THR A 119 -5.64 -1.61 -6.07
C THR A 119 -5.88 -2.45 -7.33
N LEU A 120 -6.95 -3.25 -7.35
CA LEU A 120 -7.31 -4.09 -8.50
C LEU A 120 -7.86 -3.30 -9.70
N VAL A 121 -8.07 -2.00 -9.52
CA VAL A 121 -8.43 -1.05 -10.58
C VAL A 121 -7.56 0.19 -10.47
N PRO A 122 -7.29 0.91 -11.56
CA PRO A 122 -6.50 2.15 -11.47
C PRO A 122 -7.09 3.16 -10.47
N TYR A 123 -6.25 3.83 -9.69
CA TYR A 123 -6.66 4.76 -8.63
C TYR A 123 -7.70 5.81 -9.08
N LYS A 124 -7.64 6.27 -10.32
CA LYS A 124 -8.64 7.20 -10.90
C LYS A 124 -10.08 6.65 -10.94
N HIS A 125 -10.27 5.35 -10.70
CA HIS A 125 -11.57 4.67 -10.66
C HIS A 125 -11.92 4.18 -9.25
N VAL A 126 -11.05 4.43 -8.28
CA VAL A 126 -11.25 4.07 -6.87
C VAL A 126 -11.82 5.27 -6.13
N GLU A 127 -12.85 5.04 -5.33
CA GLU A 127 -13.36 6.03 -4.38
C GLU A 127 -12.71 5.76 -3.02
N LEU A 128 -11.49 6.30 -2.83
CA LEU A 128 -10.80 6.16 -1.56
C LEU A 128 -11.64 6.77 -0.42
N PRO A 129 -11.81 6.06 0.70
CA PRO A 129 -12.54 6.58 1.84
C PRO A 129 -11.85 7.79 2.45
N GLN A 130 -12.62 8.62 3.15
CA GLN A 130 -12.04 9.70 3.95
C GLN A 130 -11.18 9.08 5.06
N SER A 131 -9.89 9.36 5.03
CA SER A 131 -8.95 8.90 6.05
C SER A 131 -8.82 9.91 7.19
N SER A 132 -8.57 9.40 8.39
CA SER A 132 -8.10 10.18 9.52
C SER A 132 -6.72 9.68 9.91
N ILE A 133 -5.69 10.45 9.55
CA ILE A 133 -4.30 10.10 9.87
C ILE A 133 -3.96 10.71 11.23
N HIS A 134 -3.63 9.86 12.19
CA HIS A 134 -3.06 10.26 13.47
C HIS A 134 -1.54 10.24 13.39
N ALA A 135 -0.89 11.31 13.84
CA ALA A 135 0.56 11.41 13.91
C ALA A 135 1.01 11.61 15.36
N GLU A 136 1.91 10.77 15.81
CA GLU A 136 2.62 10.92 17.07
C GLU A 136 4.10 11.19 16.78
N VAL A 137 4.64 12.24 17.40
CA VAL A 137 6.04 12.61 17.24
C VAL A 137 6.73 12.47 18.59
N VAL A 138 7.79 11.69 18.61
CA VAL A 138 8.69 11.56 19.76
C VAL A 138 10.12 11.86 19.32
N GLY A 139 10.94 12.37 20.22
CA GLY A 139 12.31 12.68 19.86
C GLY A 139 13.14 13.15 21.04
N ASN A 140 14.43 13.16 20.80
CA ASN A 140 15.45 13.74 21.68
C ASN A 140 16.28 14.75 20.89
N ALA A 141 17.37 15.24 21.45
CA ALA A 141 18.21 16.28 20.84
C ALA A 141 18.74 15.91 19.42
N ASN A 142 18.83 14.63 19.08
CA ASN A 142 19.50 14.20 17.86
C ASN A 142 18.63 13.36 16.91
N THR A 143 17.52 12.77 17.39
CA THR A 143 16.71 11.84 16.60
C THR A 143 15.24 12.10 16.84
N TYR A 144 14.46 12.11 15.75
CA TYR A 144 13.01 12.25 15.76
C TYR A 144 12.37 11.06 15.10
N THR A 145 11.26 10.63 15.66
CA THR A 145 10.44 9.52 15.17
C THR A 145 9.00 10.00 15.02
N ILE A 146 8.39 9.71 13.87
CA ILE A 146 7.01 10.04 13.53
C ILE A 146 6.29 8.73 13.31
N ALA A 147 5.30 8.44 14.15
CA ALA A 147 4.42 7.28 14.01
C ALA A 147 3.10 7.73 13.37
N LEU A 148 2.77 7.16 12.21
CA LEU A 148 1.57 7.47 11.42
C LEU A 148 0.61 6.30 11.47
N GLN A 149 -0.65 6.54 11.79
CA GLN A 149 -1.70 5.54 11.84
C GLN A 149 -2.95 6.08 11.16
N SER A 150 -3.62 5.24 10.38
CA SER A 150 -4.90 5.57 9.74
C SER A 150 -6.00 4.60 10.16
N ASN A 151 -7.24 5.05 10.07
CA ASN A 151 -8.42 4.22 10.32
C ASN A 151 -8.88 3.44 9.07
N VAL A 152 -8.33 3.75 7.90
CA VAL A 152 -8.64 3.10 6.62
C VAL A 152 -7.41 3.07 5.73
N TYR A 153 -7.44 2.25 4.68
CA TYR A 153 -6.39 2.23 3.66
C TYR A 153 -6.12 3.63 3.13
N THR A 154 -4.88 4.06 3.28
CA THR A 154 -4.47 5.41 2.90
C THR A 154 -3.16 5.32 2.10
N PRO A 155 -3.25 5.31 0.76
CA PRO A 155 -2.08 5.21 -0.10
C PRO A 155 -1.38 6.56 -0.28
N PHE A 156 -0.07 6.47 -0.56
CA PHE A 156 0.81 7.59 -0.91
C PHE A 156 0.76 8.74 0.12
N VAL A 157 0.94 8.38 1.40
CA VAL A 157 1.05 9.36 2.47
C VAL A 157 2.40 10.03 2.40
N GLU A 158 2.38 11.31 2.06
CA GLU A 158 3.53 12.19 2.04
C GLU A 158 3.66 12.93 3.37
N VAL A 159 4.88 12.97 3.89
CA VAL A 159 5.25 13.73 5.08
C VAL A 159 6.20 14.84 4.67
N ASP A 160 5.87 16.06 5.09
CA ASP A 160 6.62 17.28 4.81
C ASP A 160 6.59 18.20 6.03
N PHE A 161 7.36 19.27 6.02
CA PHE A 161 7.43 20.26 7.10
C PHE A 161 7.28 21.68 6.58
N THR A 162 6.69 22.53 7.39
CA THR A 162 6.69 23.97 7.13
C THR A 162 8.08 24.53 7.45
N ASP A 163 8.69 25.23 6.48
CA ASP A 163 9.96 25.93 6.65
C ASP A 163 11.14 25.05 7.08
N ALA A 164 11.13 23.77 6.68
CA ALA A 164 12.27 22.87 6.85
C ALA A 164 12.30 21.82 5.75
N ASP A 165 13.49 21.49 5.28
CA ASP A 165 13.75 20.40 4.33
C ASP A 165 14.50 19.28 5.06
N VAL A 166 13.94 18.06 5.05
CA VAL A 166 14.45 16.93 5.83
C VAL A 166 14.50 15.67 4.96
N ILE A 167 15.59 14.92 5.06
CA ILE A 167 15.67 13.56 4.51
C ILE A 167 15.06 12.61 5.55
N LEU A 168 13.91 12.04 5.22
CA LEU A 168 13.24 11.05 6.06
C LEU A 168 13.75 9.64 5.75
N SER A 169 13.71 8.73 6.73
CA SER A 169 14.05 7.31 6.54
C SER A 169 13.16 6.62 5.49
N ASP A 170 11.93 7.10 5.34
CA ASP A 170 10.96 6.67 4.32
C ASP A 170 9.96 7.81 4.08
N ASN A 171 9.35 7.86 2.88
CA ASN A 171 8.31 8.84 2.56
C ASN A 171 7.41 8.29 1.43
N ILE A 172 6.25 8.91 1.22
CA ILE A 172 5.23 8.45 0.26
C ILE A 172 4.82 6.99 0.58
N ILE A 173 4.55 6.75 1.85
CA ILE A 173 4.23 5.43 2.38
C ILE A 173 2.75 5.08 2.24
N ASN A 174 2.45 3.77 2.23
CA ASN A 174 1.09 3.27 2.27
C ASN A 174 0.73 2.82 3.69
N LEU A 175 -0.39 3.32 4.23
CA LEU A 175 -0.97 2.84 5.48
C LEU A 175 -1.97 1.73 5.15
N THR A 176 -1.55 0.49 5.37
CA THR A 176 -2.23 -0.73 4.91
C THR A 176 -2.87 -1.55 6.01
N ASP A 177 -2.71 -1.11 7.26
CA ASP A 177 -3.33 -1.70 8.45
C ASP A 177 -3.56 -0.63 9.53
N ASP A 178 -4.12 -1.05 10.66
CA ASP A 178 -4.38 -0.21 11.82
C ASP A 178 -3.17 -0.01 12.75
N LYS A 179 -1.98 -0.46 12.33
CA LYS A 179 -0.75 -0.30 13.10
C LYS A 179 0.01 0.96 12.70
N PRO A 180 0.72 1.58 13.65
CA PRO A 180 1.56 2.72 13.33
C PRO A 180 2.70 2.35 12.37
N ARG A 181 2.82 3.09 11.27
CA ARG A 181 4.03 3.12 10.42
C ARG A 181 4.97 4.16 10.96
N VAL A 182 6.23 3.77 11.15
CA VAL A 182 7.22 4.61 11.79
C VAL A 182 8.23 5.08 10.76
N ILE A 183 8.42 6.39 10.67
CA ILE A 183 9.49 7.04 9.93
C ILE A 183 10.35 7.85 10.89
N SER A 184 11.59 8.10 10.56
CA SER A 184 12.52 8.81 11.42
C SER A 184 13.47 9.68 10.63
N PHE A 185 14.10 10.61 11.34
CA PHE A 185 15.22 11.42 10.86
C PHE A 185 16.10 11.85 12.03
N THR A 186 17.32 12.21 11.72
CA THR A 186 18.28 12.78 12.68
C THR A 186 18.48 14.27 12.41
N THR A 187 19.13 14.97 13.32
CA THR A 187 19.52 16.38 13.08
C THR A 187 20.49 16.54 11.91
N GLU A 188 21.22 15.49 11.54
CA GLU A 188 22.13 15.47 10.38
C GLU A 188 21.36 15.36 9.06
N ASP A 189 20.12 14.88 9.08
CA ASP A 189 19.25 14.73 7.90
C ASP A 189 18.50 16.03 7.56
N ILE A 190 18.65 17.09 8.38
CA ILE A 190 18.02 18.39 8.14
C ILE A 190 18.89 19.18 7.15
N ILE A 191 18.39 19.35 5.91
CA ILE A 191 19.08 20.08 4.85
C ILE A 191 18.94 21.59 5.07
N ASN A 192 17.73 22.03 5.47
CA ASN A 192 17.38 23.43 5.67
C ASN A 192 16.43 23.57 6.86
N GLY A 193 16.57 24.67 7.62
CA GLY A 193 15.78 24.90 8.83
C GLY A 193 16.41 24.26 10.06
N ASN A 194 15.64 24.18 11.13
CA ASN A 194 16.00 23.52 12.39
C ASN A 194 14.74 23.22 13.20
N PHE A 195 14.81 22.29 14.13
CA PHE A 195 13.75 22.03 15.10
C PHE A 195 14.30 22.17 16.52
N THR A 196 13.48 22.71 17.40
CA THR A 196 13.86 22.91 18.81
C THR A 196 13.60 21.66 19.65
N ASP A 197 12.51 20.95 19.37
CA ASP A 197 12.08 19.73 20.07
C ASP A 197 11.00 18.98 19.26
N ALA A 198 10.53 17.86 19.81
CA ALA A 198 9.48 17.04 19.17
C ALA A 198 8.14 17.78 19.02
N THR A 199 7.85 18.76 19.88
CA THR A 199 6.65 19.58 19.78
C THR A 199 6.72 20.51 18.58
N ASP A 200 7.88 21.12 18.35
CA ASP A 200 8.12 21.97 17.18
C ASP A 200 8.03 21.15 15.88
N VAL A 201 8.63 19.94 15.85
CA VAL A 201 8.48 19.00 14.73
C VAL A 201 6.99 18.73 14.46
N LYS A 202 6.21 18.39 15.50
CA LYS A 202 4.79 18.09 15.39
C LYS A 202 3.98 19.29 14.87
N ASN A 203 4.26 20.48 15.34
CA ASN A 203 3.54 21.69 14.96
C ASN A 203 3.79 22.10 13.49
N ARG A 204 4.94 21.74 12.96
CA ARG A 204 5.36 22.06 11.58
C ARG A 204 5.12 20.91 10.61
N LEU A 205 4.69 19.74 11.11
CA LEU A 205 4.40 18.55 10.32
C LEU A 205 3.22 18.81 9.38
N ARG A 206 3.39 18.42 8.13
CA ARG A 206 2.34 18.39 7.10
C ARG A 206 2.22 16.96 6.60
N ILE A 207 1.01 16.47 6.54
CA ILE A 207 0.70 15.13 6.06
C ILE A 207 -0.34 15.27 4.97
N ARG A 208 -0.09 14.65 3.83
CA ARG A 208 -1.01 14.56 2.71
C ARG A 208 -1.08 13.13 2.21
N SER A 209 -2.21 12.74 1.68
CA SER A 209 -2.42 11.44 1.05
C SER A 209 -2.91 11.61 -0.39
N LEU A 210 -2.96 10.54 -1.14
CA LEU A 210 -3.57 10.57 -2.48
C LEU A 210 -5.01 11.12 -2.43
N ARG A 211 -5.78 10.79 -1.37
CA ARG A 211 -7.17 11.26 -1.21
C ARG A 211 -7.29 12.77 -1.13
N ASP A 212 -6.26 13.47 -0.65
CA ASP A 212 -6.25 14.92 -0.49
C ASP A 212 -6.00 15.67 -1.82
N THR A 213 -5.75 14.94 -2.90
CA THR A 213 -5.41 15.51 -4.21
C THR A 213 -6.62 15.64 -5.15
N TYR A 214 -7.82 15.13 -4.74
CA TYR A 214 -9.04 15.21 -5.57
C TYR A 214 -10.34 15.26 -4.75
#